data_4702ef962e7414ddfdaa63003dc9d945
#
_entry.id   4702ef962e7414ddfdaa63003dc9d945
#
_cell.length_a   1.000
_cell.length_b   1.000
_cell.length_c   1.000
_cell.angle_alpha   90.00
_cell.angle_beta   90.00
_cell.angle_gamma   90.00
#
_symmetry.space_group_name_H-M   'P 1'
#
loop_
_entity.id
_entity.type
_entity.pdbx_description
1 polymer ?
#
loop_
_entity_poly.entity_id
_entity_poly.type
_entity_poly.pdbx_seq_one_letter_code
_entity_poly.pdbx_strand_id
1 'polypeptide(L)'
;MTNTAERVVESLDELGVEYVFGYPGGRIIELMDELPDADVDVVRPRDEREGSVMAEMYGRLHGAPAVLAGQGPWIGSLGAIGQMEARLSSSPMLVLTEASERGDYSTLAPYQQSRGDYGGLDLPKILDGVTKEHWFPRSPTETLRSVQLAYKHATAGRPGPTAVIFDGDAITDEMPEDPIPPVWDAEEQVKNWEAKPTDADTAAAAEAFGSAERPVIVAGNGVHAAQAYDELRAVAEAYDAVVTTSYLGKSTFPETDDLGAGVIGSFGHEGANQVVSEADALLVVGCRMNPMDTNWQAPSFIRPDEQTIIHADIDTRNAGWVYPADVGLIGDAKESLAALAAAGEGSNDWARERASEARESFHDPKCESDASPIKPQRAIKEIEAVVDADTIVTADSGNNRFWLLNYLQTPATRTYFGSGGVGGMGWATPAAVSAAISTDRDVIGVAGDGGFTMTMTSVETAVQEGVAPTFVVLNDTSLGMVRQMQHEDGDIAGVEFHDTDFVTVAEGFGADGTRAVTPDELADALREGKESDVPFVVDARIDRDEEMVEQLQSSFYANVGGLHE
;
A
#
# COMPACT_ATOMS: atom_id res chain seq x y z
N MET A 1 24.85 17.93 -28.80
CA MET A 1 24.67 18.50 -27.45
C MET A 1 23.39 17.88 -26.94
N THR A 2 23.48 17.24 -25.81
CA THR A 2 22.40 16.48 -25.16
C THR A 2 21.44 17.46 -24.47
N ASN A 3 20.15 17.32 -24.66
CA ASN A 3 19.17 18.16 -23.94
C ASN A 3 18.99 17.65 -22.49
N THR A 4 18.34 18.44 -21.66
CA THR A 4 18.16 18.07 -20.24
C THR A 4 17.22 16.88 -20.08
N ALA A 5 16.15 16.76 -20.90
CA ALA A 5 15.21 15.63 -20.84
C ALA A 5 15.93 14.31 -21.16
N GLU A 6 16.75 14.29 -22.23
CA GLU A 6 17.57 13.14 -22.60
C GLU A 6 18.48 12.71 -21.43
N ARG A 7 19.18 13.65 -20.77
CA ARG A 7 20.03 13.33 -19.61
C ARG A 7 19.27 12.87 -18.39
N VAL A 8 18.05 13.38 -18.17
CA VAL A 8 17.18 12.90 -17.09
C VAL A 8 16.77 11.46 -17.36
N VAL A 9 16.35 11.12 -18.58
CA VAL A 9 15.96 9.76 -18.96
C VAL A 9 17.14 8.80 -18.86
N GLU A 10 18.31 9.16 -19.38
CA GLU A 10 19.53 8.36 -19.19
C GLU A 10 19.83 8.12 -17.71
N SER A 11 19.61 9.13 -16.85
CA SER A 11 19.82 8.97 -15.40
C SER A 11 18.77 8.08 -14.75
N LEU A 12 17.53 8.06 -15.23
CA LEU A 12 16.50 7.12 -14.75
C LEU A 12 16.86 5.68 -15.10
N ASP A 13 17.34 5.44 -16.31
CA ASP A 13 17.84 4.14 -16.77
C ASP A 13 19.06 3.68 -15.94
N GLU A 14 20.07 4.54 -15.76
CA GLU A 14 21.24 4.30 -14.89
C GLU A 14 20.84 3.97 -13.42
N LEU A 15 19.71 4.50 -12.94
CA LEU A 15 19.18 4.27 -11.61
C LEU A 15 18.34 2.98 -11.50
N GLY A 16 18.11 2.28 -12.60
CA GLY A 16 17.30 1.08 -12.66
C GLY A 16 15.81 1.34 -12.48
N VAL A 17 15.32 2.49 -12.93
CA VAL A 17 13.87 2.75 -13.00
C VAL A 17 13.29 1.90 -14.10
N GLU A 18 12.40 0.98 -13.76
CA GLU A 18 11.78 0.07 -14.74
C GLU A 18 10.52 0.68 -15.37
N TYR A 19 9.74 1.49 -14.60
CA TYR A 19 8.43 1.97 -15.06
C TYR A 19 8.22 3.46 -14.84
N VAL A 20 7.66 4.10 -15.86
CA VAL A 20 7.04 5.43 -15.80
C VAL A 20 5.54 5.27 -15.99
N PHE A 21 4.77 5.45 -14.92
CA PHE A 21 3.31 5.57 -14.98
C PHE A 21 2.97 7.02 -15.29
N GLY A 22 2.65 7.32 -16.54
CA GLY A 22 2.58 8.70 -16.96
C GLY A 22 1.48 9.03 -17.96
N TYR A 23 0.94 10.24 -17.83
CA TYR A 23 0.00 10.79 -18.79
C TYR A 23 0.64 11.97 -19.52
N PRO A 24 0.87 11.86 -20.85
CA PRO A 24 1.56 12.90 -21.62
C PRO A 24 0.75 14.18 -21.67
N GLY A 25 1.37 15.30 -21.33
CA GLY A 25 0.77 16.63 -21.39
C GLY A 25 1.76 17.72 -20.97
N GLY A 26 1.53 18.97 -21.38
CA GLY A 26 2.41 20.09 -21.05
C GLY A 26 3.85 19.84 -21.44
N ARG A 27 4.77 20.19 -20.56
CA ARG A 27 6.22 19.99 -20.76
C ARG A 27 6.74 18.60 -20.40
N ILE A 28 5.88 17.76 -19.82
CA ILE A 28 6.21 16.35 -19.61
C ILE A 28 6.35 15.60 -20.95
N ILE A 29 5.77 16.12 -22.05
CA ILE A 29 5.97 15.58 -23.40
C ILE A 29 7.47 15.50 -23.73
N GLU A 30 8.26 16.51 -23.40
CA GLU A 30 9.70 16.52 -23.65
C GLU A 30 10.43 15.35 -22.98
N LEU A 31 10.02 14.96 -21.77
CA LEU A 31 10.53 13.78 -21.08
C LEU A 31 10.02 12.48 -21.73
N MET A 32 8.73 12.43 -22.08
CA MET A 32 8.12 11.26 -22.68
C MET A 32 8.67 10.93 -24.08
N ASP A 33 9.09 11.95 -24.84
CA ASP A 33 9.67 11.77 -26.17
C ASP A 33 11.04 11.07 -26.13
N GLU A 34 11.77 11.16 -25.03
CA GLU A 34 13.10 10.54 -24.85
C GLU A 34 13.02 9.11 -24.28
N LEU A 35 11.91 8.71 -23.63
CA LEU A 35 11.76 7.40 -22.99
C LEU A 35 11.86 6.20 -23.95
N PRO A 36 11.37 6.27 -25.22
CA PRO A 36 11.48 5.14 -26.15
C PRO A 36 12.91 4.68 -26.48
N ASP A 37 13.92 5.52 -26.24
CA ASP A 37 15.33 5.21 -26.49
C ASP A 37 16.04 4.65 -25.22
N ALA A 38 15.34 4.53 -24.08
CA ALA A 38 15.84 4.00 -22.82
C ALA A 38 15.21 2.62 -22.47
N ASP A 39 15.82 1.88 -21.56
CA ASP A 39 15.28 0.62 -21.03
C ASP A 39 14.29 0.90 -19.87
N VAL A 40 13.30 1.76 -20.15
CA VAL A 40 12.30 2.23 -19.20
C VAL A 40 10.90 2.11 -19.84
N ASP A 41 10.05 1.28 -19.28
CA ASP A 41 8.72 1.05 -19.79
C ASP A 41 7.75 2.18 -19.42
N VAL A 42 6.97 2.64 -20.40
CA VAL A 42 5.95 3.66 -20.21
C VAL A 42 4.56 3.03 -20.17
N VAL A 43 3.95 3.05 -19.02
CA VAL A 43 2.55 2.64 -18.82
C VAL A 43 1.67 3.89 -18.81
N ARG A 44 0.69 3.94 -19.71
CA ARG A 44 -0.25 5.06 -19.80
C ARG A 44 -1.58 4.74 -19.12
N PRO A 45 -1.80 5.15 -17.85
CA PRO A 45 -3.09 5.05 -17.18
C PRO A 45 -4.16 5.90 -17.87
N ARG A 46 -5.39 5.85 -17.41
CA ARG A 46 -6.46 6.69 -17.98
C ARG A 46 -6.59 8.05 -17.32
N ASP A 47 -6.04 8.20 -16.13
CA ASP A 47 -5.81 9.49 -15.47
C ASP A 47 -4.62 9.41 -14.48
N GLU A 48 -4.23 10.56 -13.92
CA GLU A 48 -3.12 10.65 -12.97
C GLU A 48 -3.44 10.01 -11.61
N ARG A 49 -4.71 9.80 -11.27
CA ARG A 49 -5.13 9.05 -10.08
C ARG A 49 -4.67 7.61 -10.19
N GLU A 50 -5.04 6.96 -11.29
CA GLU A 50 -4.65 5.57 -11.56
C GLU A 50 -3.14 5.43 -11.62
N GLY A 51 -2.46 6.32 -12.36
CA GLY A 51 -0.99 6.33 -12.46
C GLY A 51 -0.31 6.50 -11.09
N SER A 52 -0.86 7.35 -10.23
CA SER A 52 -0.30 7.56 -8.90
C SER A 52 -0.43 6.34 -7.98
N VAL A 53 -1.55 5.60 -8.10
CA VAL A 53 -1.75 4.34 -7.38
C VAL A 53 -0.86 3.24 -7.95
N MET A 54 -0.70 3.18 -9.28
CA MET A 54 0.20 2.22 -9.92
C MET A 54 1.65 2.42 -9.47
N ALA A 55 2.15 3.65 -9.47
CA ALA A 55 3.49 3.96 -8.99
C ALA A 55 3.65 3.68 -7.48
N GLU A 56 2.62 3.93 -6.68
CA GLU A 56 2.60 3.60 -5.24
C GLU A 56 2.69 2.08 -5.01
N MET A 57 1.86 1.30 -5.72
CA MET A 57 1.85 -0.16 -5.60
C MET A 57 3.18 -0.78 -6.03
N TYR A 58 3.78 -0.28 -7.12
CA TYR A 58 5.12 -0.70 -7.53
C TYR A 58 6.13 -0.49 -6.41
N GLY A 59 6.18 0.72 -5.85
CA GLY A 59 7.07 1.05 -4.74
C GLY A 59 6.87 0.16 -3.52
N ARG A 60 5.63 -0.14 -3.17
CA ARG A 60 5.28 -1.02 -2.05
C ARG A 60 5.72 -2.47 -2.30
N LEU A 61 5.53 -2.95 -3.52
CA LEU A 61 5.81 -4.33 -3.90
C LEU A 61 7.31 -4.60 -4.07
N HIS A 62 8.06 -3.65 -4.65
CA HIS A 62 9.46 -3.83 -5.02
C HIS A 62 10.45 -3.13 -4.07
N GLY A 63 10.00 -2.20 -3.23
CA GLY A 63 10.89 -1.40 -2.39
C GLY A 63 11.75 -0.39 -3.16
N ALA A 64 11.48 -0.21 -4.46
CA ALA A 64 12.16 0.70 -5.39
C ALA A 64 11.17 1.72 -5.98
N PRO A 65 11.57 2.96 -6.28
CA PRO A 65 10.67 3.94 -6.85
C PRO A 65 10.34 3.64 -8.31
N ALA A 66 9.05 3.58 -8.67
CA ALA A 66 8.63 3.88 -10.02
C ALA A 66 8.39 5.39 -10.17
N VAL A 67 8.32 5.86 -11.40
CA VAL A 67 8.05 7.26 -11.72
C VAL A 67 6.55 7.47 -11.94
N LEU A 68 5.98 8.48 -11.27
CA LEU A 68 4.72 9.10 -11.65
C LEU A 68 5.03 10.36 -12.47
N ALA A 69 4.64 10.41 -13.74
CA ALA A 69 4.88 11.56 -14.60
C ALA A 69 3.58 12.15 -15.14
N GLY A 70 3.45 13.48 -15.08
CA GLY A 70 2.27 14.17 -15.61
C GLY A 70 2.30 15.67 -15.41
N GLN A 71 1.30 16.33 -15.96
CA GLN A 71 1.16 17.77 -15.94
C GLN A 71 0.84 18.29 -14.53
N GLY A 72 1.49 19.37 -14.09
CA GLY A 72 1.47 19.86 -12.72
C GLY A 72 0.11 19.98 -12.04
N PRO A 73 -0.88 20.66 -12.63
CA PRO A 73 -2.21 20.77 -12.02
C PRO A 73 -2.89 19.42 -11.77
N TRP A 74 -2.69 18.44 -12.63
CA TRP A 74 -3.28 17.10 -12.54
C TRP A 74 -2.53 16.22 -11.55
N ILE A 75 -1.22 16.30 -11.52
CA ILE A 75 -0.39 15.64 -10.50
C ILE A 75 -0.71 16.18 -9.10
N GLY A 76 -0.90 17.48 -8.96
CA GLY A 76 -1.28 18.11 -7.69
C GLY A 76 -2.74 17.90 -7.26
N SER A 77 -3.61 17.40 -8.15
CA SER A 77 -5.03 17.14 -7.86
C SER A 77 -5.37 15.66 -7.94
N LEU A 78 -5.53 15.11 -9.14
CA LEU A 78 -5.88 13.69 -9.34
C LEU A 78 -4.78 12.76 -8.82
N GLY A 79 -3.53 13.05 -9.13
CA GLY A 79 -2.37 12.28 -8.69
C GLY A 79 -2.06 12.37 -7.19
N ALA A 80 -2.69 13.28 -6.45
CA ALA A 80 -2.42 13.47 -5.03
C ALA A 80 -2.80 12.26 -4.17
N ILE A 81 -3.80 11.48 -4.56
CA ILE A 81 -4.28 10.35 -3.75
C ILE A 81 -3.23 9.25 -3.60
N GLY A 82 -2.58 8.84 -4.69
CA GLY A 82 -1.50 7.84 -4.63
C GLY A 82 -0.26 8.37 -3.94
N GLN A 83 0.07 9.66 -4.10
CA GLN A 83 1.18 10.30 -3.38
C GLN A 83 0.93 10.31 -1.85
N MET A 84 -0.29 10.64 -1.41
CA MET A 84 -0.66 10.58 0.01
C MET A 84 -0.61 9.14 0.54
N GLU A 85 -1.12 8.17 -0.23
CA GLU A 85 -1.05 6.75 0.14
C GLU A 85 0.42 6.33 0.26
N ALA A 86 1.28 6.65 -0.72
CA ALA A 86 2.71 6.37 -0.70
C ALA A 86 3.41 6.97 0.54
N ARG A 87 3.09 8.23 0.89
CA ARG A 87 3.66 8.91 2.06
C ARG A 87 3.30 8.22 3.36
N LEU A 88 2.05 7.80 3.51
CA LEU A 88 1.56 7.19 4.74
C LEU A 88 1.91 5.70 4.85
N SER A 89 2.00 5.01 3.73
CA SER A 89 2.38 3.60 3.65
C SER A 89 3.88 3.37 3.47
N SER A 90 4.68 4.44 3.44
CA SER A 90 6.15 4.34 3.28
C SER A 90 6.56 3.64 1.97
N SER A 91 5.83 3.91 0.88
CA SER A 91 6.13 3.39 -0.46
C SER A 91 7.02 4.39 -1.20
N PRO A 92 8.21 4.01 -1.67
CA PRO A 92 9.05 4.90 -2.45
C PRO A 92 8.40 5.21 -3.80
N MET A 93 8.41 6.49 -4.21
CA MET A 93 7.87 6.97 -5.49
C MET A 93 8.63 8.21 -5.92
N LEU A 94 8.94 8.32 -7.22
CA LEU A 94 9.49 9.53 -7.81
C LEU A 94 8.43 10.21 -8.67
N VAL A 95 8.09 11.45 -8.33
CA VAL A 95 7.11 12.26 -9.05
C VAL A 95 7.83 13.27 -9.93
N LEU A 96 7.66 13.18 -11.24
CA LEU A 96 8.20 14.11 -12.22
C LEU A 96 7.07 14.93 -12.84
N THR A 97 7.08 16.22 -12.60
CA THR A 97 6.00 17.10 -13.04
C THR A 97 6.54 18.49 -13.44
N GLU A 98 5.68 19.36 -13.92
CA GLU A 98 6.08 20.66 -14.42
C GLU A 98 5.23 21.80 -13.84
N ALA A 99 5.82 22.99 -13.75
CA ALA A 99 5.16 24.18 -13.20
C ALA A 99 4.51 25.06 -14.27
N SER A 100 4.27 24.50 -15.45
CA SER A 100 3.63 25.15 -16.58
C SER A 100 4.45 26.14 -17.41
N GLU A 101 3.77 26.81 -18.26
CA GLU A 101 4.25 27.55 -19.41
C GLU A 101 5.22 28.69 -19.08
N ARG A 102 5.97 29.05 -20.07
CA ARG A 102 7.18 29.82 -20.02
C ARG A 102 7.05 31.32 -19.93
N GLY A 103 8.06 31.92 -19.27
CA GLY A 103 8.55 33.28 -19.52
C GLY A 103 7.48 34.35 -19.40
N ASP A 104 7.61 35.36 -20.21
CA ASP A 104 6.77 36.55 -20.18
C ASP A 104 5.27 36.28 -20.42
N TYR A 105 4.95 35.22 -21.14
CA TYR A 105 3.57 34.83 -21.42
C TYR A 105 2.80 34.42 -20.19
N SER A 106 3.33 33.55 -19.37
CA SER A 106 2.65 33.06 -18.17
C SER A 106 2.60 34.12 -17.07
N THR A 107 3.55 35.06 -17.06
CA THR A 107 3.54 36.17 -16.12
C THR A 107 2.42 37.19 -16.41
N LEU A 108 2.14 37.43 -17.68
CA LEU A 108 1.16 38.42 -18.12
C LEU A 108 -0.26 37.87 -18.27
N ALA A 109 -0.40 36.58 -18.55
CA ALA A 109 -1.68 35.90 -18.79
C ALA A 109 -1.65 34.48 -18.21
N PRO A 110 -1.93 34.31 -16.91
CA PRO A 110 -1.89 33.00 -16.25
C PRO A 110 -2.80 31.99 -16.94
N TYR A 111 -2.21 30.87 -17.41
CA TYR A 111 -2.91 29.73 -17.97
C TYR A 111 -2.21 28.48 -17.49
N GLN A 112 -2.93 27.58 -16.81
CA GLN A 112 -2.37 26.37 -16.18
C GLN A 112 -1.13 26.63 -15.28
N GLN A 113 -1.01 27.84 -14.78
CA GLN A 113 0.15 28.31 -14.04
C GLN A 113 0.22 27.67 -12.66
N SER A 114 1.32 26.99 -12.35
CA SER A 114 1.48 26.18 -11.15
C SER A 114 2.59 26.67 -10.20
N ARG A 115 3.05 27.91 -10.36
CA ARG A 115 4.14 28.49 -9.54
C ARG A 115 3.70 29.18 -8.24
N GLY A 116 2.39 29.37 -8.05
CA GLY A 116 1.83 30.08 -6.90
C GLY A 116 1.84 31.60 -7.00
N ASP A 117 2.23 32.18 -8.15
CA ASP A 117 2.24 33.60 -8.41
C ASP A 117 1.01 34.08 -9.20
N TYR A 118 0.75 35.38 -9.20
CA TYR A 118 -0.34 36.05 -9.96
C TYR A 118 -1.72 35.38 -9.83
N GLY A 119 -2.02 34.71 -8.71
CA GLY A 119 -3.28 33.99 -8.51
C GLY A 119 -3.34 32.62 -9.21
N GLY A 120 -2.21 32.13 -9.71
CA GLY A 120 -2.06 30.76 -10.20
C GLY A 120 -2.09 29.71 -9.09
N LEU A 121 -2.10 28.43 -9.49
CA LEU A 121 -2.03 27.31 -8.58
C LEU A 121 -0.65 27.25 -7.91
N ASP A 122 -0.59 27.01 -6.61
CA ASP A 122 0.66 26.84 -5.87
C ASP A 122 1.01 25.33 -5.76
N LEU A 123 1.49 24.75 -6.84
CA LEU A 123 1.86 23.34 -6.90
C LEU A 123 2.96 22.98 -5.87
N PRO A 124 4.01 23.78 -5.67
CA PRO A 124 4.98 23.52 -4.61
C PRO A 124 4.36 23.31 -3.24
N LYS A 125 3.37 24.15 -2.83
CA LYS A 125 2.66 23.97 -1.55
C LYS A 125 1.77 22.73 -1.51
N ILE A 126 1.19 22.35 -2.65
CA ILE A 126 0.39 21.11 -2.72
C ILE A 126 1.32 19.92 -2.51
N LEU A 127 2.44 19.87 -3.24
CA LEU A 127 3.39 18.77 -3.13
C LEU A 127 4.08 18.71 -1.78
N ASP A 128 4.32 19.84 -1.13
CA ASP A 128 4.83 19.92 0.26
C ASP A 128 3.91 19.17 1.25
N GLY A 129 2.59 19.22 1.01
CA GLY A 129 1.59 18.52 1.81
C GLY A 129 1.49 17.01 1.54
N VAL A 130 1.73 16.55 0.32
CA VAL A 130 1.45 15.18 -0.11
C VAL A 130 2.72 14.33 -0.34
N THR A 131 3.89 14.95 -0.56
CA THR A 131 5.16 14.26 -0.73
C THR A 131 6.05 14.36 0.51
N LYS A 132 7.10 13.55 0.56
CA LYS A 132 8.13 13.60 1.60
C LYS A 132 9.01 14.84 1.45
N GLU A 133 9.40 15.11 0.23
CA GLU A 133 10.20 16.27 -0.18
C GLU A 133 9.91 16.63 -1.63
N HIS A 134 10.16 17.88 -2.03
CA HIS A 134 10.11 18.29 -3.43
C HIS A 134 11.24 19.27 -3.79
N TRP A 135 11.61 19.29 -5.06
CA TRP A 135 12.58 20.20 -5.66
C TRP A 135 11.95 21.01 -6.78
N PHE A 136 12.41 22.24 -6.95
CA PHE A 136 11.98 23.11 -8.04
C PHE A 136 13.22 23.71 -8.72
N PRO A 137 13.94 22.89 -9.52
CA PRO A 137 15.16 23.31 -10.22
C PRO A 137 14.87 24.35 -11.29
N ARG A 138 15.89 25.20 -11.57
CA ARG A 138 15.77 26.32 -12.50
C ARG A 138 16.86 26.32 -13.59
N SER A 139 17.67 25.30 -13.64
CA SER A 139 18.70 25.11 -14.65
C SER A 139 18.87 23.64 -14.99
N PRO A 140 19.40 23.31 -16.17
CA PRO A 140 19.67 21.93 -16.58
C PRO A 140 20.44 21.11 -15.55
N THR A 141 21.53 21.62 -15.05
CA THR A 141 22.39 20.95 -14.05
C THR A 141 21.64 20.72 -12.72
N GLU A 142 20.87 21.73 -12.27
CA GLU A 142 20.07 21.60 -11.06
C GLU A 142 18.96 20.57 -11.26
N THR A 143 18.36 20.50 -12.45
CA THR A 143 17.31 19.54 -12.80
C THR A 143 17.81 18.10 -12.68
N LEU A 144 18.90 17.76 -13.34
CA LEU A 144 19.49 16.42 -13.27
C LEU A 144 19.86 16.03 -11.83
N ARG A 145 20.52 16.92 -11.10
CA ARG A 145 20.87 16.68 -9.70
C ARG A 145 19.63 16.50 -8.80
N SER A 146 18.58 17.28 -9.06
CA SER A 146 17.33 17.16 -8.28
C SER A 146 16.65 15.81 -8.51
N VAL A 147 16.67 15.29 -9.74
CA VAL A 147 16.12 13.95 -10.04
C VAL A 147 16.90 12.87 -9.28
N GLN A 148 18.23 12.89 -9.33
CA GLN A 148 19.08 11.93 -8.61
C GLN A 148 18.86 12.01 -7.08
N LEU A 149 18.79 13.23 -6.52
CA LEU A 149 18.54 13.41 -5.09
C LEU A 149 17.13 13.01 -4.69
N ALA A 150 16.13 13.30 -5.53
CA ALA A 150 14.76 12.90 -5.29
C ALA A 150 14.64 11.36 -5.26
N TYR A 151 15.26 10.65 -6.21
CA TYR A 151 15.33 9.20 -6.19
C TYR A 151 15.96 8.67 -4.89
N LYS A 152 17.13 9.20 -4.52
CA LYS A 152 17.82 8.85 -3.27
C LYS A 152 16.91 9.06 -2.04
N HIS A 153 16.27 10.21 -1.96
CA HIS A 153 15.43 10.56 -0.81
C HIS A 153 14.11 9.78 -0.78
N ALA A 154 13.63 9.31 -1.93
CA ALA A 154 12.46 8.43 -1.97
C ALA A 154 12.69 7.14 -1.17
N THR A 155 13.91 6.61 -1.19
CA THR A 155 14.29 5.35 -0.50
C THR A 155 14.99 5.57 0.84
N ALA A 156 15.62 6.72 1.08
CA ALA A 156 16.43 6.97 2.28
C ALA A 156 15.61 7.09 3.56
N GLY A 157 16.04 6.42 4.63
CA GLY A 157 15.33 6.40 5.91
C GLY A 157 13.92 5.80 5.75
N ARG A 158 12.89 6.46 6.31
CA ARG A 158 11.51 6.06 6.03
C ARG A 158 11.19 6.36 4.56
N PRO A 159 10.91 5.35 3.70
CA PRO A 159 10.59 5.58 2.29
C PRO A 159 9.34 6.43 2.07
N GLY A 160 9.20 7.01 0.88
CA GLY A 160 8.02 7.80 0.55
C GLY A 160 8.17 8.56 -0.77
N PRO A 161 7.11 9.24 -1.23
CA PRO A 161 7.09 9.97 -2.48
C PRO A 161 7.96 11.23 -2.40
N THR A 162 8.76 11.46 -3.43
CA THR A 162 9.52 12.69 -3.65
C THR A 162 9.16 13.29 -5.00
N ALA A 163 9.26 14.60 -5.17
CA ALA A 163 8.84 15.25 -6.39
C ALA A 163 9.90 16.21 -6.95
N VAL A 164 9.99 16.27 -8.28
CA VAL A 164 10.73 17.30 -9.01
C VAL A 164 9.76 18.06 -9.90
N ILE A 165 9.68 19.36 -9.70
CA ILE A 165 8.84 20.27 -10.47
C ILE A 165 9.72 20.96 -11.49
N PHE A 166 9.64 20.57 -12.76
CA PHE A 166 10.43 21.22 -13.80
C PHE A 166 9.92 22.64 -14.08
N ASP A 167 10.83 23.58 -14.11
CA ASP A 167 10.57 24.86 -14.75
C ASP A 167 10.63 24.67 -16.28
N GLY A 168 9.75 25.32 -17.02
CA GLY A 168 9.54 25.07 -18.45
C GLY A 168 10.81 25.07 -19.30
N ASP A 169 11.80 25.90 -18.98
CA ASP A 169 13.07 25.95 -19.71
C ASP A 169 14.09 24.94 -19.16
N ALA A 170 14.00 24.59 -17.87
CA ALA A 170 14.97 23.73 -17.22
C ALA A 170 15.00 22.28 -17.74
N ILE A 171 13.93 21.80 -18.37
CA ILE A 171 13.84 20.46 -18.97
C ILE A 171 14.23 20.43 -20.46
N THR A 172 14.10 21.56 -21.16
CA THR A 172 14.31 21.64 -22.61
C THR A 172 15.65 22.25 -23.01
N ASP A 173 16.32 22.98 -22.10
CA ASP A 173 17.61 23.62 -22.37
C ASP A 173 18.72 22.57 -22.53
N GLU A 174 19.77 22.96 -23.28
CA GLU A 174 20.95 22.13 -23.47
C GLU A 174 21.75 21.98 -22.17
N MET A 175 22.15 20.74 -21.86
CA MET A 175 23.09 20.47 -20.78
C MET A 175 24.46 21.07 -21.09
N PRO A 176 25.09 21.80 -20.16
CA PRO A 176 26.46 22.26 -20.33
C PRO A 176 27.43 21.08 -20.42
N GLU A 177 28.47 21.18 -21.28
CA GLU A 177 29.52 20.15 -21.43
C GLU A 177 30.27 19.91 -20.10
N ASP A 178 30.53 20.99 -19.35
CA ASP A 178 31.19 20.96 -18.03
C ASP A 178 30.22 21.58 -17.00
N PRO A 179 29.27 20.81 -16.43
CA PRO A 179 28.30 21.36 -15.49
C PRO A 179 28.96 21.84 -14.19
N ILE A 180 28.49 22.98 -13.68
CA ILE A 180 28.90 23.53 -12.39
C ILE A 180 27.66 23.73 -11.51
N PRO A 181 27.54 23.03 -10.38
CA PRO A 181 28.46 22.01 -9.85
C PRO A 181 28.52 20.75 -10.73
N PRO A 182 29.59 19.95 -10.66
CA PRO A 182 29.69 18.72 -11.44
C PRO A 182 28.55 17.76 -11.10
N VAL A 183 28.11 17.00 -12.10
CA VAL A 183 27.15 15.89 -11.94
C VAL A 183 27.96 14.61 -11.81
N TRP A 184 27.64 13.81 -10.83
CA TRP A 184 28.29 12.53 -10.57
C TRP A 184 27.52 11.41 -11.24
N ASP A 185 28.15 10.25 -11.34
CA ASP A 185 27.50 9.00 -11.70
C ASP A 185 26.28 8.75 -10.82
N ALA A 186 25.18 8.35 -11.42
CA ALA A 186 23.91 8.21 -10.74
C ALA A 186 23.97 7.16 -9.62
N GLU A 187 24.57 5.99 -9.88
CA GLU A 187 24.72 4.93 -8.88
C GLU A 187 25.51 5.38 -7.64
N GLU A 188 26.59 6.14 -7.85
CA GLU A 188 27.38 6.68 -6.73
C GLU A 188 26.61 7.75 -5.95
N GLN A 189 25.88 8.61 -6.65
CA GLN A 189 25.16 9.74 -6.06
C GLN A 189 23.97 9.29 -5.21
N VAL A 190 23.27 8.22 -5.60
CA VAL A 190 22.05 7.75 -4.91
C VAL A 190 22.31 6.68 -3.86
N LYS A 191 23.53 6.23 -3.68
CA LYS A 191 23.87 5.21 -2.68
C LYS A 191 23.35 5.60 -1.29
N ASN A 192 22.55 4.72 -0.72
CA ASN A 192 22.02 4.83 0.63
C ASN A 192 22.79 3.92 1.60
N TRP A 193 22.68 4.24 2.87
CA TRP A 193 23.17 3.41 3.98
C TRP A 193 22.01 3.13 4.93
N GLU A 194 21.85 1.85 5.26
CA GLU A 194 20.83 1.42 6.21
C GLU A 194 21.26 1.73 7.63
N ALA A 195 20.33 2.26 8.42
CA ALA A 195 20.55 2.51 9.83
C ALA A 195 20.46 1.18 10.61
N LYS A 196 21.40 0.95 11.53
CA LYS A 196 21.43 -0.23 12.40
C LYS A 196 21.19 0.17 13.85
N PRO A 197 20.45 -0.64 14.64
CA PRO A 197 20.38 -0.42 16.08
C PRO A 197 21.77 -0.58 16.71
N THR A 198 21.95 0.01 17.89
CA THR A 198 23.21 -0.18 18.63
C THR A 198 23.32 -1.60 19.18
N ASP A 199 24.55 -2.12 19.34
CA ASP A 199 24.77 -3.44 19.96
C ASP A 199 24.17 -3.52 21.37
N ALA A 200 24.17 -2.41 22.12
CA ALA A 200 23.61 -2.34 23.45
C ALA A 200 22.07 -2.47 23.44
N ASP A 201 21.39 -1.78 22.51
CA ASP A 201 19.94 -1.87 22.37
C ASP A 201 19.53 -3.25 21.86
N THR A 202 20.28 -3.83 20.91
CA THR A 202 20.06 -5.20 20.44
C THR A 202 20.20 -6.22 21.57
N ALA A 203 21.24 -6.11 22.41
CA ALA A 203 21.45 -7.01 23.55
C ALA A 203 20.32 -6.86 24.60
N ALA A 204 19.88 -5.63 24.88
CA ALA A 204 18.76 -5.38 25.80
C ALA A 204 17.44 -5.96 25.27
N ALA A 205 17.17 -5.81 23.97
CA ALA A 205 16.00 -6.39 23.32
C ALA A 205 16.04 -7.93 23.33
N ALA A 206 17.18 -8.52 23.01
CA ALA A 206 17.37 -9.97 23.02
C ALA A 206 17.17 -10.57 24.43
N GLU A 207 17.71 -9.92 25.48
CA GLU A 207 17.50 -10.34 26.86
C GLU A 207 16.02 -10.24 27.27
N ALA A 208 15.38 -9.11 26.96
CA ALA A 208 14.00 -8.87 27.33
C ALA A 208 13.04 -9.84 26.61
N PHE A 209 13.22 -10.03 25.30
CA PHE A 209 12.36 -10.90 24.50
C PHE A 209 12.64 -12.39 24.75
N GLY A 210 13.92 -12.76 24.94
CA GLY A 210 14.34 -14.14 25.24
C GLY A 210 13.95 -14.63 26.61
N SER A 211 13.67 -13.74 27.58
CA SER A 211 13.18 -14.10 28.90
C SER A 211 11.67 -14.25 29.02
N ALA A 212 10.92 -13.91 27.94
CA ALA A 212 9.47 -13.96 27.93
C ALA A 212 8.95 -15.41 27.93
N GLU A 213 7.85 -15.63 28.66
CA GLU A 213 7.10 -16.89 28.63
C GLU A 213 6.11 -16.92 27.47
N ARG A 214 5.63 -15.75 27.03
CA ARG A 214 4.64 -15.56 25.96
C ARG A 214 5.08 -14.45 25.01
N PRO A 215 6.16 -14.67 24.25
CA PRO A 215 6.65 -13.68 23.31
C PRO A 215 5.72 -13.56 22.08
N VAL A 216 5.36 -12.33 21.70
CA VAL A 216 4.53 -12.03 20.54
C VAL A 216 5.19 -10.94 19.69
N ILE A 217 5.20 -11.14 18.38
CA ILE A 217 5.65 -10.16 17.40
C ILE A 217 4.40 -9.49 16.77
N VAL A 218 4.43 -8.16 16.71
CA VAL A 218 3.45 -7.36 15.95
C VAL A 218 4.16 -6.79 14.73
N ALA A 219 4.01 -7.44 13.58
CA ALA A 219 4.65 -7.03 12.34
C ALA A 219 3.77 -6.03 11.57
N GLY A 220 4.30 -4.84 11.32
CA GLY A 220 3.64 -3.78 10.58
C GLY A 220 4.14 -3.63 9.15
N ASN A 221 3.63 -2.60 8.45
CA ASN A 221 4.00 -2.28 7.08
C ASN A 221 5.51 -1.99 6.88
N GLY A 222 6.23 -1.62 7.94
CA GLY A 222 7.69 -1.42 7.87
C GLY A 222 8.45 -2.70 7.48
N VAL A 223 7.90 -3.88 7.74
CA VAL A 223 8.46 -5.16 7.28
C VAL A 223 8.32 -5.28 5.75
N HIS A 224 7.18 -4.87 5.17
CA HIS A 224 7.01 -4.79 3.71
C HIS A 224 7.97 -3.77 3.11
N ALA A 225 8.05 -2.56 3.70
CA ALA A 225 8.91 -1.49 3.19
C ALA A 225 10.40 -1.86 3.19
N ALA A 226 10.86 -2.62 4.19
CA ALA A 226 12.23 -3.12 4.30
C ALA A 226 12.45 -4.47 3.60
N GLN A 227 11.41 -5.10 3.03
CA GLN A 227 11.48 -6.47 2.47
C GLN A 227 12.08 -7.49 3.49
N ALA A 228 11.75 -7.34 4.78
CA ALA A 228 12.39 -8.03 5.91
C ALA A 228 11.67 -9.34 6.29
N TYR A 229 11.22 -10.13 5.31
CA TYR A 229 10.37 -11.31 5.54
C TYR A 229 11.13 -12.49 6.12
N ASP A 230 12.33 -12.77 5.59
CA ASP A 230 13.17 -13.87 6.05
C ASP A 230 13.72 -13.59 7.45
N GLU A 231 14.06 -12.33 7.73
CA GLU A 231 14.55 -11.90 9.04
C GLU A 231 13.42 -11.94 10.09
N LEU A 232 12.19 -11.59 9.71
CA LEU A 232 11.02 -11.74 10.59
C LEU A 232 10.79 -13.21 10.95
N ARG A 233 10.85 -14.11 9.97
CA ARG A 233 10.76 -15.56 10.18
C ARG A 233 11.87 -16.04 11.11
N ALA A 234 13.11 -15.63 10.86
CA ALA A 234 14.25 -16.02 11.67
C ALA A 234 14.10 -15.61 13.16
N VAL A 235 13.57 -14.40 13.42
CA VAL A 235 13.27 -13.97 14.80
C VAL A 235 12.14 -14.80 15.41
N ALA A 236 11.05 -15.02 14.67
CA ALA A 236 9.93 -15.82 15.15
C ALA A 236 10.37 -17.24 15.56
N GLU A 237 11.21 -17.87 14.75
CA GLU A 237 11.77 -19.21 15.02
C GLU A 237 12.81 -19.19 16.15
N ALA A 238 13.70 -18.18 16.20
CA ALA A 238 14.76 -18.09 17.21
C ALA A 238 14.21 -17.92 18.64
N TYR A 239 13.03 -17.30 18.78
CA TYR A 239 12.42 -17.03 20.08
C TYR A 239 11.16 -17.86 20.34
N ASP A 240 10.76 -18.77 19.44
CA ASP A 240 9.44 -19.44 19.45
C ASP A 240 8.32 -18.43 19.76
N ALA A 241 8.23 -17.35 18.95
CA ALA A 241 7.30 -16.26 19.15
C ALA A 241 6.12 -16.34 18.20
N VAL A 242 4.91 -16.06 18.70
CA VAL A 242 3.71 -15.91 17.85
C VAL A 242 3.83 -14.63 17.01
N VAL A 243 3.54 -14.72 15.72
CA VAL A 243 3.52 -13.55 14.83
C VAL A 243 2.09 -13.14 14.56
N THR A 244 1.80 -11.89 14.91
CA THR A 244 0.59 -11.18 14.51
C THR A 244 0.95 -10.04 13.58
N THR A 245 0.01 -9.55 12.80
CA THR A 245 0.24 -8.44 11.88
C THR A 245 -0.72 -7.28 12.11
N SER A 246 -0.27 -6.05 11.85
CA SER A 246 -1.19 -4.94 11.67
C SER A 246 -2.00 -5.11 10.38
N TYR A 247 -3.06 -4.34 10.19
CA TYR A 247 -3.86 -4.44 8.96
C TYR A 247 -3.06 -4.12 7.68
N LEU A 248 -2.08 -3.20 7.74
CA LEU A 248 -1.13 -2.92 6.64
C LEU A 248 0.05 -3.90 6.60
N GLY A 249 0.27 -4.65 7.68
CA GLY A 249 1.29 -5.68 7.76
C GLY A 249 0.81 -7.07 7.34
N LYS A 250 -0.48 -7.24 6.97
CA LYS A 250 -1.01 -8.53 6.49
C LYS A 250 -0.14 -9.06 5.35
N SER A 251 0.17 -10.36 5.38
CA SER A 251 1.14 -11.04 4.51
C SER A 251 2.62 -10.65 4.67
N THR A 252 3.02 -9.95 5.74
CA THR A 252 4.43 -9.90 6.14
C THR A 252 4.91 -11.24 6.71
N PHE A 253 3.98 -12.03 7.19
CA PHE A 253 4.16 -13.39 7.66
C PHE A 253 2.98 -14.26 7.18
N PRO A 254 3.18 -15.52 6.76
CA PRO A 254 2.07 -16.36 6.34
C PRO A 254 1.14 -16.67 7.52
N GLU A 255 -0.16 -16.43 7.35
CA GLU A 255 -1.16 -16.74 8.39
C GLU A 255 -1.41 -18.25 8.53
N THR A 256 -1.00 -19.03 7.51
CA THR A 256 -1.06 -20.50 7.53
C THR A 256 0.14 -21.15 8.23
N ASP A 257 1.16 -20.37 8.59
CA ASP A 257 2.32 -20.87 9.33
C ASP A 257 1.96 -21.24 10.78
N ASP A 258 2.70 -22.20 11.36
CA ASP A 258 2.47 -22.66 12.74
C ASP A 258 2.62 -21.56 13.80
N LEU A 259 3.39 -20.51 13.51
CA LEU A 259 3.59 -19.35 14.38
C LEU A 259 2.68 -18.16 13.99
N GLY A 260 1.96 -18.22 12.87
CA GLY A 260 1.09 -17.15 12.40
C GLY A 260 -0.25 -17.12 13.16
N ALA A 261 -0.66 -15.95 13.66
CA ALA A 261 -1.94 -15.78 14.36
C ALA A 261 -2.89 -14.77 13.71
N GLY A 262 -2.47 -14.09 12.63
CA GLY A 262 -3.31 -13.21 11.82
C GLY A 262 -3.29 -11.75 12.24
N VAL A 263 -4.29 -10.99 11.79
CA VAL A 263 -4.38 -9.53 11.91
C VAL A 263 -4.94 -9.11 13.26
N ILE A 264 -4.32 -8.09 13.87
CA ILE A 264 -4.73 -7.50 15.15
C ILE A 264 -5.60 -6.25 14.99
N GLY A 265 -6.11 -5.79 16.09
CA GLY A 265 -6.84 -4.52 16.22
C GLY A 265 -8.30 -4.63 15.83
N SER A 266 -8.93 -3.48 15.62
CA SER A 266 -10.37 -3.38 15.28
C SER A 266 -10.70 -3.98 13.91
N PHE A 267 -9.71 -4.09 13.02
CA PHE A 267 -9.86 -4.69 11.70
C PHE A 267 -9.44 -6.15 11.65
N GLY A 268 -8.88 -6.65 12.72
CA GLY A 268 -8.44 -8.02 12.87
C GLY A 268 -9.49 -8.91 13.51
N HIS A 269 -9.10 -10.11 13.89
CA HIS A 269 -9.98 -11.07 14.50
C HIS A 269 -9.63 -11.33 15.96
N GLU A 270 -10.61 -11.86 16.69
CA GLU A 270 -10.56 -12.02 18.14
C GLU A 270 -9.36 -12.86 18.60
N GLY A 271 -9.03 -13.97 17.91
CA GLY A 271 -7.93 -14.84 18.29
C GLY A 271 -6.58 -14.13 18.27
N ALA A 272 -6.30 -13.33 17.23
CA ALA A 272 -5.07 -12.52 17.16
C ALA A 272 -5.02 -11.46 18.27
N ASN A 273 -6.16 -10.83 18.56
CA ASN A 273 -6.28 -9.85 19.64
C ASN A 273 -6.02 -10.47 21.02
N GLN A 274 -6.53 -11.68 21.26
CA GLN A 274 -6.30 -12.42 22.50
C GLN A 274 -4.81 -12.77 22.68
N VAL A 275 -4.13 -13.21 21.59
CA VAL A 275 -2.69 -13.48 21.62
C VAL A 275 -1.91 -12.26 22.11
N VAL A 276 -2.18 -11.08 21.56
CA VAL A 276 -1.50 -9.84 21.99
C VAL A 276 -1.81 -9.48 23.43
N SER A 277 -3.07 -9.66 23.87
CA SER A 277 -3.48 -9.35 25.25
C SER A 277 -2.89 -10.31 26.29
N GLU A 278 -2.55 -11.53 25.93
CA GLU A 278 -1.96 -12.53 26.80
C GLU A 278 -0.44 -12.48 26.86
N ALA A 279 0.20 -11.79 25.92
CA ALA A 279 1.65 -11.65 25.85
C ALA A 279 2.24 -11.03 27.12
N ASP A 280 3.44 -11.44 27.51
CA ASP A 280 4.25 -10.79 28.53
C ASP A 280 5.39 -9.95 27.91
N ALA A 281 5.75 -10.21 26.64
CA ALA A 281 6.62 -9.36 25.84
C ALA A 281 6.08 -9.18 24.42
N LEU A 282 6.11 -7.94 23.94
CA LEU A 282 5.73 -7.56 22.58
C LEU A 282 6.95 -7.00 21.83
N LEU A 283 7.27 -7.60 20.68
CA LEU A 283 8.19 -7.02 19.71
C LEU A 283 7.38 -6.37 18.60
N VAL A 284 7.29 -5.05 18.61
CA VAL A 284 6.59 -4.25 17.59
C VAL A 284 7.59 -3.87 16.51
N VAL A 285 7.36 -4.26 15.24
CA VAL A 285 8.30 -4.02 14.15
C VAL A 285 7.64 -3.24 13.03
N GLY A 286 8.13 -2.03 12.75
CA GLY A 286 7.65 -1.20 11.65
C GLY A 286 6.13 -0.92 11.70
N CYS A 287 5.58 -0.80 12.90
CA CYS A 287 4.16 -0.55 13.16
C CYS A 287 3.99 0.69 14.04
N ARG A 288 3.19 1.65 13.59
CA ARG A 288 2.91 2.88 14.34
C ARG A 288 1.92 2.70 15.48
N MET A 289 1.34 1.52 15.62
CA MET A 289 0.37 1.20 16.67
C MET A 289 -0.82 2.19 16.68
N ASN A 290 -1.35 2.51 15.49
CA ASN A 290 -2.46 3.44 15.34
C ASN A 290 -3.74 2.92 16.04
N PRO A 291 -4.78 3.74 16.22
CA PRO A 291 -6.01 3.31 16.93
C PRO A 291 -6.66 2.05 16.38
N MET A 292 -6.58 1.81 15.05
CA MET A 292 -7.16 0.63 14.42
C MET A 292 -6.37 -0.65 14.76
N ASP A 293 -5.03 -0.56 14.83
CA ASP A 293 -4.19 -1.68 15.23
C ASP A 293 -4.24 -1.99 16.73
N THR A 294 -4.76 -1.07 17.55
CA THR A 294 -4.70 -1.14 19.02
C THR A 294 -6.07 -1.20 19.71
N ASN A 295 -7.12 -1.55 18.97
CA ASN A 295 -8.49 -1.50 19.49
C ASN A 295 -8.80 -0.17 20.20
N TRP A 296 -8.43 0.97 19.56
CA TRP A 296 -8.59 2.31 20.13
C TRP A 296 -7.86 2.48 21.48
N GLN A 297 -6.71 1.83 21.61
CA GLN A 297 -5.90 1.82 22.85
C GLN A 297 -6.70 1.26 24.05
N ALA A 298 -7.54 0.25 23.79
CA ALA A 298 -8.31 -0.40 24.87
C ALA A 298 -7.37 -0.88 25.99
N PRO A 299 -7.65 -0.53 27.27
CA PRO A 299 -6.77 -0.90 28.38
C PRO A 299 -6.59 -2.41 28.59
N SER A 300 -7.52 -3.22 28.06
CA SER A 300 -7.46 -4.67 28.08
C SER A 300 -6.61 -5.29 26.97
N PHE A 301 -6.22 -4.51 25.96
CA PHE A 301 -5.53 -5.02 24.78
C PHE A 301 -4.01 -5.00 24.93
N ILE A 302 -3.42 -3.83 25.13
CA ILE A 302 -1.98 -3.67 25.41
C ILE A 302 -1.86 -2.98 26.77
N ARG A 303 -1.06 -3.56 27.65
CA ARG A 303 -0.90 -3.15 29.05
C ARG A 303 0.59 -2.89 29.37
N PRO A 304 1.10 -1.66 29.11
CA PRO A 304 2.52 -1.35 29.28
C PRO A 304 3.05 -1.55 30.70
N ASP A 305 2.17 -1.55 31.71
CA ASP A 305 2.55 -1.81 33.10
C ASP A 305 2.75 -3.32 33.41
N GLU A 306 2.33 -4.21 32.50
CA GLU A 306 2.39 -5.67 32.68
C GLU A 306 3.15 -6.38 31.56
N GLN A 307 3.38 -5.72 30.43
CA GLN A 307 4.01 -6.25 29.22
C GLN A 307 5.28 -5.49 28.92
N THR A 308 6.36 -6.18 28.62
CA THR A 308 7.59 -5.57 28.10
C THR A 308 7.40 -5.22 26.64
N ILE A 309 7.58 -3.96 26.25
CA ILE A 309 7.40 -3.48 24.88
C ILE A 309 8.74 -3.12 24.26
N ILE A 310 9.13 -3.87 23.23
CA ILE A 310 10.29 -3.62 22.37
C ILE A 310 9.76 -3.05 21.06
N HIS A 311 10.22 -1.86 20.66
CA HIS A 311 9.72 -1.19 19.45
C HIS A 311 10.85 -0.96 18.45
N ALA A 312 10.82 -1.69 17.33
CA ALA A 312 11.75 -1.55 16.22
C ALA A 312 11.12 -0.67 15.12
N ASP A 313 11.73 0.48 14.85
CA ASP A 313 11.29 1.42 13.82
C ASP A 313 12.46 2.23 13.28
N ILE A 314 12.40 2.60 11.99
CA ILE A 314 13.39 3.46 11.36
C ILE A 314 13.21 4.93 11.74
N ASP A 315 11.99 5.34 12.08
CA ASP A 315 11.65 6.71 12.49
C ASP A 315 11.63 6.82 14.02
N THR A 316 12.61 7.52 14.56
CA THR A 316 12.72 7.75 16.01
C THR A 316 11.48 8.38 16.67
N ARG A 317 10.58 8.98 15.88
CA ARG A 317 9.34 9.56 16.38
C ARG A 317 8.24 8.54 16.59
N ASN A 318 8.31 7.39 15.89
CA ASN A 318 7.31 6.33 16.00
C ASN A 318 7.54 5.42 17.21
N ALA A 319 8.81 5.06 17.48
CA ALA A 319 9.14 4.21 18.61
C ALA A 319 8.71 4.88 19.93
N GLY A 320 7.84 4.20 20.68
CA GLY A 320 7.32 4.72 21.94
C GLY A 320 6.26 5.83 21.81
N TRP A 321 5.75 6.12 20.60
CA TRP A 321 4.78 7.21 20.41
C TRP A 321 3.41 6.92 21.04
N VAL A 322 2.87 5.72 20.80
CA VAL A 322 1.52 5.36 21.29
C VAL A 322 1.59 4.68 22.66
N TYR A 323 2.52 3.76 22.82
CA TYR A 323 2.82 3.10 24.08
C TYR A 323 4.27 3.36 24.47
N PRO A 324 4.59 3.57 25.75
CA PRO A 324 5.99 3.63 26.19
C PRO A 324 6.69 2.32 25.81
N ALA A 325 7.88 2.41 25.25
CA ALA A 325 8.71 1.27 24.94
C ALA A 325 9.82 1.12 25.99
N ASP A 326 10.03 -0.10 26.46
CA ASP A 326 11.12 -0.43 27.38
C ASP A 326 12.47 -0.45 26.64
N VAL A 327 12.44 -0.92 25.38
CA VAL A 327 13.60 -0.94 24.48
C VAL A 327 13.22 -0.42 23.10
N GLY A 328 13.96 0.56 22.59
CA GLY A 328 13.83 1.06 21.21
C GLY A 328 14.94 0.48 20.32
N LEU A 329 14.59 -0.25 19.26
CA LEU A 329 15.51 -0.67 18.21
C LEU A 329 15.40 0.31 17.04
N ILE A 330 16.21 1.37 17.05
CA ILE A 330 16.15 2.42 16.02
C ILE A 330 17.05 2.03 14.86
N GLY A 331 16.43 1.61 13.75
CA GLY A 331 17.12 1.18 12.56
C GLY A 331 16.18 0.64 11.50
N ASP A 332 16.74 0.22 10.38
CA ASP A 332 16.03 -0.50 9.34
C ASP A 332 15.47 -1.81 9.93
N ALA A 333 14.26 -2.22 9.50
CA ALA A 333 13.61 -3.40 10.04
C ALA A 333 14.39 -4.68 9.73
N LYS A 334 14.97 -4.79 8.54
CA LYS A 334 15.75 -5.95 8.12
C LYS A 334 17.01 -6.09 8.98
N GLU A 335 17.75 -5.00 9.17
CA GLU A 335 18.95 -4.96 9.99
C GLU A 335 18.65 -5.20 11.48
N SER A 336 17.55 -4.65 11.98
CA SER A 336 17.11 -4.84 13.37
C SER A 336 16.71 -6.28 13.65
N LEU A 337 15.92 -6.89 12.75
CA LEU A 337 15.49 -8.27 12.86
C LEU A 337 16.66 -9.26 12.69
N ALA A 338 17.56 -9.02 11.71
CA ALA A 338 18.75 -9.84 11.51
C ALA A 338 19.66 -9.85 12.76
N ALA A 339 19.89 -8.67 13.36
CA ALA A 339 20.68 -8.54 14.58
C ALA A 339 20.01 -9.26 15.77
N LEU A 340 18.70 -9.14 15.90
CA LEU A 340 17.94 -9.78 16.97
C LEU A 340 17.90 -11.31 16.80
N ALA A 341 17.70 -11.82 15.59
CA ALA A 341 17.73 -13.24 15.30
C ALA A 341 19.10 -13.88 15.63
N ALA A 342 20.20 -13.16 15.29
CA ALA A 342 21.56 -13.63 15.60
C ALA A 342 21.88 -13.67 17.11
N ALA A 343 21.18 -12.88 17.91
CA ALA A 343 21.31 -12.86 19.38
C ALA A 343 20.30 -13.78 20.09
N GLY A 344 19.34 -14.36 19.35
CA GLY A 344 18.20 -15.07 19.90
C GLY A 344 18.52 -16.46 20.41
N GLU A 345 18.04 -16.76 21.62
CA GLU A 345 17.88 -18.11 22.16
C GLU A 345 16.60 -18.11 23.01
N GLY A 346 15.52 -18.64 22.48
CA GLY A 346 14.27 -18.86 23.20
C GLY A 346 13.68 -20.21 22.85
N SER A 347 12.94 -20.81 23.74
CA SER A 347 12.14 -22.00 23.46
C SER A 347 10.97 -22.02 24.43
N ASN A 348 9.77 -22.10 23.90
CA ASN A 348 8.56 -22.29 24.68
C ASN A 348 7.54 -23.15 23.93
N ASP A 349 6.71 -23.86 24.65
CA ASP A 349 5.67 -24.72 24.07
C ASP A 349 4.36 -23.94 23.78
N TRP A 350 4.27 -22.67 24.22
CA TRP A 350 3.04 -21.87 24.15
C TRP A 350 2.74 -21.35 22.74
N ALA A 351 3.76 -20.92 21.99
CA ALA A 351 3.56 -20.15 20.77
C ALA A 351 2.78 -20.91 19.68
N ARG A 352 3.17 -22.14 19.36
CA ARG A 352 2.53 -22.93 18.31
C ARG A 352 1.11 -23.36 18.67
N GLU A 353 0.89 -23.77 19.93
CA GLU A 353 -0.46 -24.10 20.43
C GLU A 353 -1.37 -22.87 20.35
N ARG A 354 -0.88 -21.73 20.84
CA ARG A 354 -1.65 -20.49 20.89
C ARG A 354 -1.96 -19.90 19.50
N ALA A 355 -0.99 -19.97 18.59
CA ALA A 355 -1.22 -19.57 17.19
C ALA A 355 -2.25 -20.47 16.51
N SER A 356 -2.24 -21.78 16.78
CA SER A 356 -3.26 -22.70 16.26
C SER A 356 -4.67 -22.36 16.79
N GLU A 357 -4.80 -22.11 18.08
CA GLU A 357 -6.09 -21.67 18.69
C GLU A 357 -6.57 -20.34 18.10
N ALA A 358 -5.66 -19.39 17.87
CA ALA A 358 -5.99 -18.12 17.23
C ALA A 358 -6.54 -18.32 15.82
N ARG A 359 -5.96 -19.23 15.03
CA ARG A 359 -6.47 -19.55 13.68
C ARG A 359 -7.89 -20.15 13.67
N GLU A 360 -8.30 -20.81 14.71
CA GLU A 360 -9.68 -21.33 14.81
C GLU A 360 -10.72 -20.20 14.81
N SER A 361 -10.36 -18.99 15.22
CA SER A 361 -11.23 -17.82 15.18
C SER A 361 -11.54 -17.30 13.77
N PHE A 362 -10.84 -17.79 12.74
CA PHE A 362 -11.18 -17.51 11.33
C PHE A 362 -12.48 -18.21 10.89
N HIS A 363 -12.96 -19.16 11.67
CA HIS A 363 -14.17 -19.91 11.33
C HIS A 363 -15.43 -19.11 11.68
N ASP A 364 -16.25 -18.85 10.65
CA ASP A 364 -17.61 -18.33 10.76
C ASP A 364 -18.53 -19.28 9.97
N PRO A 365 -19.64 -19.77 10.54
CA PRO A 365 -20.58 -20.63 9.80
C PRO A 365 -21.08 -20.04 8.47
N LYS A 366 -21.05 -18.72 8.31
CA LYS A 366 -21.41 -18.04 7.07
C LYS A 366 -20.38 -18.27 5.94
N CYS A 367 -19.18 -18.72 6.28
CA CYS A 367 -18.18 -19.15 5.30
C CYS A 367 -18.61 -20.38 4.49
N GLU A 368 -19.55 -21.17 5.02
CA GLU A 368 -20.11 -22.36 4.37
C GLU A 368 -21.52 -22.12 3.81
N SER A 369 -22.00 -20.87 3.77
CA SER A 369 -23.36 -20.52 3.35
C SER A 369 -23.56 -20.69 1.85
N ASP A 370 -24.64 -21.35 1.45
CA ASP A 370 -25.09 -21.45 0.05
C ASP A 370 -26.14 -20.38 -0.32
N ALA A 371 -26.24 -19.31 0.47
CA ALA A 371 -27.22 -18.25 0.24
C ALA A 371 -26.98 -17.49 -1.07
N SER A 372 -28.07 -17.02 -1.66
CA SER A 372 -28.09 -16.10 -2.81
C SER A 372 -29.00 -14.90 -2.45
N PRO A 373 -28.51 -13.66 -2.51
CA PRO A 373 -27.13 -13.22 -2.80
C PRO A 373 -26.08 -13.82 -1.86
N ILE A 374 -24.83 -13.85 -2.33
CA ILE A 374 -23.70 -14.53 -1.67
C ILE A 374 -23.38 -13.83 -0.34
N LYS A 375 -23.21 -14.60 0.73
CA LYS A 375 -22.67 -14.01 1.98
C LYS A 375 -21.22 -13.56 1.76
N PRO A 376 -20.83 -12.34 2.19
CA PRO A 376 -19.47 -11.83 2.02
C PRO A 376 -18.39 -12.78 2.55
N GLN A 377 -18.61 -13.40 3.71
CA GLN A 377 -17.71 -14.40 4.31
C GLN A 377 -17.48 -15.58 3.34
N ARG A 378 -18.55 -16.08 2.72
CA ARG A 378 -18.47 -17.14 1.72
C ARG A 378 -17.75 -16.66 0.47
N ALA A 379 -18.01 -15.45 0.01
CA ALA A 379 -17.30 -14.88 -1.15
C ALA A 379 -15.79 -14.82 -0.92
N ILE A 380 -15.33 -14.44 0.28
CA ILE A 380 -13.91 -14.43 0.61
C ILE A 380 -13.32 -15.86 0.64
N LYS A 381 -14.07 -16.87 1.08
CA LYS A 381 -13.59 -18.26 1.05
C LYS A 381 -13.47 -18.82 -0.36
N GLU A 382 -14.33 -18.41 -1.30
CA GLU A 382 -14.15 -18.75 -2.71
C GLU A 382 -12.92 -18.06 -3.31
N ILE A 383 -12.63 -16.80 -2.94
CA ILE A 383 -11.39 -16.12 -3.33
C ILE A 383 -10.19 -16.85 -2.72
N GLU A 384 -10.21 -17.20 -1.43
CA GLU A 384 -9.14 -17.94 -0.75
C GLU A 384 -8.82 -19.26 -1.45
N ALA A 385 -9.84 -19.97 -1.95
CA ALA A 385 -9.67 -21.25 -2.61
C ALA A 385 -8.85 -21.22 -3.90
N VAL A 386 -8.72 -20.04 -4.53
CA VAL A 386 -7.90 -19.83 -5.74
C VAL A 386 -6.59 -19.07 -5.47
N VAL A 387 -6.39 -18.61 -4.23
CA VAL A 387 -5.16 -17.90 -3.80
C VAL A 387 -4.10 -18.92 -3.37
N ASP A 388 -2.92 -18.80 -3.92
CA ASP A 388 -1.74 -19.61 -3.58
C ASP A 388 -0.53 -18.71 -3.27
N ALA A 389 0.66 -19.30 -3.12
CA ALA A 389 1.87 -18.56 -2.79
C ALA A 389 2.31 -17.57 -3.89
N ASP A 390 1.88 -17.81 -5.13
CA ASP A 390 2.18 -16.96 -6.29
C ASP A 390 1.05 -16.00 -6.65
N THR A 391 0.01 -15.91 -5.83
CA THR A 391 -1.12 -14.97 -6.05
C THR A 391 -0.94 -13.70 -5.23
N ILE A 392 -1.15 -12.54 -5.85
CA ILE A 392 -1.24 -11.23 -5.16
C ILE A 392 -2.71 -10.81 -5.08
N VAL A 393 -3.19 -10.52 -3.90
CA VAL A 393 -4.52 -9.93 -3.67
C VAL A 393 -4.36 -8.45 -3.35
N THR A 394 -5.00 -7.58 -4.12
CA THR A 394 -5.12 -6.15 -3.80
C THR A 394 -6.52 -5.84 -3.27
N ALA A 395 -6.60 -5.13 -2.15
CA ALA A 395 -7.86 -4.88 -1.43
C ALA A 395 -8.21 -3.39 -1.37
N ASP A 396 -9.40 -3.05 -1.81
CA ASP A 396 -9.91 -1.69 -1.76
C ASP A 396 -10.45 -1.32 -0.36
N SER A 397 -10.71 -0.04 -0.15
CA SER A 397 -11.35 0.48 1.05
C SER A 397 -12.85 0.12 1.10
N GLY A 398 -13.38 -0.04 2.29
CA GLY A 398 -14.77 -0.40 2.55
C GLY A 398 -14.93 -1.75 3.25
N ASN A 399 -16.16 -2.27 3.32
CA ASN A 399 -16.46 -3.55 3.97
C ASN A 399 -15.67 -4.72 3.37
N ASN A 400 -15.40 -4.70 2.05
CA ASN A 400 -14.58 -5.69 1.36
C ASN A 400 -13.22 -5.89 2.04
N ARG A 401 -12.55 -4.81 2.46
CA ARG A 401 -11.28 -4.89 3.17
C ARG A 401 -11.41 -5.60 4.52
N PHE A 402 -12.46 -5.31 5.30
CA PHE A 402 -12.66 -5.95 6.59
C PHE A 402 -12.93 -7.44 6.46
N TRP A 403 -13.72 -7.84 5.48
CA TRP A 403 -13.95 -9.26 5.21
C TRP A 403 -12.67 -9.96 4.76
N LEU A 404 -11.86 -9.33 3.88
CA LEU A 404 -10.57 -9.87 3.49
C LEU A 404 -9.58 -9.97 4.67
N LEU A 405 -9.53 -8.97 5.55
CA LEU A 405 -8.65 -8.99 6.72
C LEU A 405 -9.02 -10.08 7.72
N ASN A 406 -10.32 -10.42 7.83
CA ASN A 406 -10.82 -11.40 8.78
C ASN A 406 -10.91 -12.82 8.21
N TYR A 407 -11.24 -13.00 6.94
CA TYR A 407 -11.60 -14.31 6.39
C TYR A 407 -10.65 -14.85 5.33
N LEU A 408 -9.77 -14.04 4.75
CA LEU A 408 -8.71 -14.49 3.85
C LEU A 408 -7.47 -14.83 4.65
N GLN A 409 -7.05 -16.09 4.65
CA GLN A 409 -5.76 -16.52 5.20
C GLN A 409 -4.68 -16.43 4.13
N THR A 410 -3.63 -15.68 4.39
CA THR A 410 -2.51 -15.52 3.45
C THR A 410 -1.55 -16.70 3.53
N PRO A 411 -1.33 -17.45 2.40
CA PRO A 411 -0.49 -18.66 2.41
C PRO A 411 1.01 -18.36 2.37
N ALA A 412 1.40 -17.15 1.97
CA ALA A 412 2.79 -16.76 1.82
C ALA A 412 2.98 -15.26 2.08
N THR A 413 4.22 -14.83 2.18
CA THR A 413 4.57 -13.40 2.22
C THR A 413 4.28 -12.72 0.90
N ARG A 414 3.97 -11.41 0.93
CA ARG A 414 3.71 -10.59 -0.27
C ARG A 414 2.51 -11.10 -1.12
N THR A 415 1.51 -11.68 -0.48
CA THR A 415 0.29 -12.17 -1.15
C THR A 415 -0.93 -11.27 -0.92
N TYR A 416 -0.81 -10.23 -0.08
CA TYR A 416 -1.90 -9.30 0.20
C TYR A 416 -1.39 -7.88 0.36
N PHE A 417 -2.04 -6.94 -0.31
CA PHE A 417 -1.81 -5.50 -0.17
C PHE A 417 -3.15 -4.76 -0.14
N GLY A 418 -3.31 -3.81 0.78
CA GLY A 418 -4.55 -3.04 0.90
C GLY A 418 -4.29 -1.54 1.01
N SER A 419 -5.23 -0.74 0.52
CA SER A 419 -5.21 0.69 0.80
C SER A 419 -5.39 0.92 2.30
N GLY A 420 -4.54 1.68 2.94
CA GLY A 420 -4.64 1.83 4.39
C GLY A 420 -3.85 2.99 4.98
N GLY A 421 -2.98 3.61 4.21
CA GLY A 421 -2.32 4.83 4.59
C GLY A 421 -3.33 5.98 4.69
N VAL A 422 -3.97 6.30 3.57
CA VAL A 422 -5.15 7.18 3.47
C VAL A 422 -6.43 6.37 3.57
N GLY A 423 -6.42 5.14 3.04
CA GLY A 423 -7.60 4.29 2.96
C GLY A 423 -8.62 4.79 1.94
N GLY A 424 -8.16 5.35 0.84
CA GLY A 424 -9.01 5.83 -0.25
C GLY A 424 -9.67 4.68 -1.02
N MET A 425 -10.92 4.89 -1.46
CA MET A 425 -11.61 3.99 -2.40
C MET A 425 -11.04 4.14 -3.81
N GLY A 426 -11.12 3.08 -4.63
CA GLY A 426 -10.59 3.04 -5.99
C GLY A 426 -9.08 2.79 -6.06
N TRP A 427 -8.50 2.21 -5.02
CA TRP A 427 -7.08 1.86 -4.99
C TRP A 427 -6.80 0.47 -5.58
N ALA A 428 -7.63 -0.53 -5.28
CA ALA A 428 -7.34 -1.93 -5.60
C ALA A 428 -7.21 -2.22 -7.10
N THR A 429 -8.05 -1.61 -7.93
CA THR A 429 -8.07 -1.87 -9.38
C THR A 429 -6.78 -1.43 -10.07
N PRO A 430 -6.31 -0.16 -9.97
CA PRO A 430 -5.04 0.24 -10.54
C PRO A 430 -3.84 -0.44 -9.85
N ALA A 431 -3.92 -0.75 -8.55
CA ALA A 431 -2.89 -1.51 -7.85
C ALA A 431 -2.74 -2.94 -8.41
N ALA A 432 -3.87 -3.60 -8.73
CA ALA A 432 -3.84 -4.91 -9.38
C ALA A 432 -3.18 -4.86 -10.76
N VAL A 433 -3.47 -3.82 -11.55
CA VAL A 433 -2.82 -3.62 -12.86
C VAL A 433 -1.31 -3.42 -12.70
N SER A 434 -0.88 -2.59 -11.76
CA SER A 434 0.55 -2.38 -11.47
C SER A 434 1.25 -3.67 -11.05
N ALA A 435 0.63 -4.47 -10.18
CA ALA A 435 1.18 -5.76 -9.77
C ALA A 435 1.28 -6.75 -10.94
N ALA A 436 0.26 -6.80 -11.80
CA ALA A 436 0.26 -7.67 -12.97
C ALA A 436 1.29 -7.27 -14.04
N ILE A 437 1.55 -5.96 -14.21
CA ILE A 437 2.58 -5.46 -15.13
C ILE A 437 3.99 -5.77 -14.60
N SER A 438 4.20 -5.65 -13.29
CA SER A 438 5.54 -5.68 -12.69
C SER A 438 5.94 -7.04 -12.09
N THR A 439 5.10 -8.07 -12.26
CA THR A 439 5.41 -9.44 -11.78
C THR A 439 4.83 -10.49 -12.73
N ASP A 440 5.38 -11.70 -12.70
CA ASP A 440 4.84 -12.87 -13.39
C ASP A 440 3.79 -13.63 -12.54
N ARG A 441 3.23 -12.97 -11.49
CA ARG A 441 2.33 -13.60 -10.53
C ARG A 441 0.86 -13.39 -10.94
N ASP A 442 0.01 -14.34 -10.54
CA ASP A 442 -1.44 -14.15 -10.63
C ASP A 442 -1.88 -12.97 -9.73
N VAL A 443 -2.79 -12.15 -10.22
CA VAL A 443 -3.27 -10.98 -9.47
C VAL A 443 -4.79 -10.96 -9.39
N ILE A 444 -5.30 -10.79 -8.17
CA ILE A 444 -6.74 -10.63 -7.89
C ILE A 444 -6.98 -9.29 -7.22
N GLY A 445 -7.64 -8.36 -7.92
CA GLY A 445 -8.05 -7.08 -7.36
C GLY A 445 -9.47 -7.15 -6.78
N VAL A 446 -9.64 -6.92 -5.48
CA VAL A 446 -10.95 -6.99 -4.82
C VAL A 446 -11.42 -5.61 -4.40
N ALA A 447 -12.55 -5.19 -4.93
CA ALA A 447 -13.17 -3.90 -4.63
C ALA A 447 -14.69 -4.05 -4.39
N GLY A 448 -15.28 -3.11 -3.65
CA GLY A 448 -16.73 -2.92 -3.72
C GLY A 448 -17.13 -2.24 -5.03
N ASP A 449 -18.40 -2.31 -5.41
CA ASP A 449 -18.94 -1.68 -6.61
C ASP A 449 -18.67 -0.16 -6.67
N GLY A 450 -18.75 0.54 -5.54
CA GLY A 450 -18.43 1.94 -5.45
C GLY A 450 -16.95 2.24 -5.73
N GLY A 451 -16.02 1.45 -5.16
CA GLY A 451 -14.58 1.59 -5.37
C GLY A 451 -14.18 1.23 -6.80
N PHE A 452 -14.69 0.12 -7.32
CA PHE A 452 -14.44 -0.30 -8.70
C PHE A 452 -14.90 0.74 -9.72
N THR A 453 -16.10 1.31 -9.54
CA THR A 453 -16.62 2.37 -10.43
C THR A 453 -15.72 3.61 -10.51
N MET A 454 -14.97 3.93 -9.45
CA MET A 454 -14.08 5.11 -9.42
C MET A 454 -12.86 4.96 -10.34
N THR A 455 -12.39 3.72 -10.58
CA THR A 455 -11.15 3.42 -11.32
C THR A 455 -11.29 2.22 -12.27
N MET A 456 -12.52 1.88 -12.69
CA MET A 456 -12.77 0.78 -13.61
C MET A 456 -12.09 0.96 -14.98
N THR A 457 -11.68 2.18 -15.32
CA THR A 457 -10.89 2.48 -16.51
C THR A 457 -9.50 1.86 -16.48
N SER A 458 -8.98 1.47 -15.33
CA SER A 458 -7.75 0.67 -15.22
C SER A 458 -7.87 -0.71 -15.87
N VAL A 459 -9.09 -1.26 -16.04
CA VAL A 459 -9.32 -2.49 -16.80
C VAL A 459 -8.87 -2.32 -18.26
N GLU A 460 -9.16 -1.17 -18.86
CA GLU A 460 -8.72 -0.86 -20.23
C GLU A 460 -7.20 -0.64 -20.29
N THR A 461 -6.57 -0.11 -19.22
CA THR A 461 -5.11 -0.06 -19.11
C THR A 461 -4.51 -1.47 -19.09
N ALA A 462 -5.08 -2.40 -18.33
CA ALA A 462 -4.63 -3.79 -18.32
C ALA A 462 -4.73 -4.47 -19.71
N VAL A 463 -5.83 -4.24 -20.42
CA VAL A 463 -5.99 -4.70 -21.82
C VAL A 463 -4.89 -4.13 -22.72
N GLN A 464 -4.61 -2.83 -22.61
CA GLN A 464 -3.58 -2.17 -23.41
C GLN A 464 -2.19 -2.73 -23.14
N GLU A 465 -1.86 -2.98 -21.88
CA GLU A 465 -0.55 -3.50 -21.45
C GLU A 465 -0.45 -5.02 -21.62
N GLY A 466 -1.52 -5.70 -22.01
CA GLY A 466 -1.53 -7.14 -22.28
C GLY A 466 -1.36 -8.01 -21.04
N VAL A 467 -1.80 -7.52 -19.88
CA VAL A 467 -1.81 -8.28 -18.61
C VAL A 467 -3.24 -8.68 -18.24
N ALA A 468 -3.40 -9.78 -17.52
CA ALA A 468 -4.68 -10.42 -17.27
C ALA A 468 -5.03 -10.57 -15.77
N PRO A 469 -5.10 -9.48 -14.97
CA PRO A 469 -5.58 -9.58 -13.60
C PRO A 469 -7.07 -9.93 -13.54
N THR A 470 -7.48 -10.67 -12.50
CA THR A 470 -8.89 -10.90 -12.17
C THR A 470 -9.38 -9.82 -11.23
N PHE A 471 -10.45 -9.12 -11.58
CA PHE A 471 -11.10 -8.12 -10.75
C PHE A 471 -12.39 -8.68 -10.15
N VAL A 472 -12.46 -8.75 -8.83
CA VAL A 472 -13.66 -9.20 -8.10
C VAL A 472 -14.38 -7.98 -7.54
N VAL A 473 -15.57 -7.72 -8.05
CA VAL A 473 -16.44 -6.66 -7.57
C VAL A 473 -17.45 -7.26 -6.58
N LEU A 474 -17.25 -7.00 -5.29
CA LEU A 474 -18.21 -7.36 -4.25
C LEU A 474 -19.37 -6.36 -4.30
N ASN A 475 -20.42 -6.71 -5.05
CA ASN A 475 -21.46 -5.80 -5.48
C ASN A 475 -22.71 -5.93 -4.64
N ASP A 476 -22.96 -4.94 -3.78
CA ASP A 476 -24.18 -4.78 -2.99
C ASP A 476 -25.06 -3.59 -3.44
N THR A 477 -24.67 -2.94 -4.56
CA THR A 477 -25.29 -1.72 -5.11
C THR A 477 -25.31 -0.55 -4.13
N SER A 478 -24.28 -0.45 -3.28
CA SER A 478 -24.22 0.63 -2.30
C SER A 478 -22.80 0.95 -1.81
N LEU A 479 -22.64 2.10 -1.14
CA LEU A 479 -21.54 2.31 -0.22
C LEU A 479 -21.83 1.55 1.08
N GLY A 480 -21.67 0.22 1.07
CA GLY A 480 -22.16 -0.70 2.09
C GLY A 480 -21.80 -0.29 3.51
N MET A 481 -20.53 0.08 3.78
CA MET A 481 -20.08 0.55 5.08
C MET A 481 -20.84 1.81 5.53
N VAL A 482 -20.97 2.80 4.68
CA VAL A 482 -21.66 4.07 4.99
C VAL A 482 -23.15 3.84 5.14
N ARG A 483 -23.75 2.97 4.30
CA ARG A 483 -25.14 2.59 4.39
C ARG A 483 -25.49 1.95 5.75
N GLN A 484 -24.64 1.05 6.22
CA GLN A 484 -24.84 0.40 7.54
C GLN A 484 -24.77 1.42 8.68
N MET A 485 -23.81 2.35 8.65
CA MET A 485 -23.71 3.42 9.65
C MET A 485 -24.93 4.35 9.63
N GLN A 486 -25.47 4.70 8.45
CA GLN A 486 -26.68 5.53 8.35
C GLN A 486 -27.94 4.80 8.78
N HIS A 487 -28.02 3.49 8.57
CA HIS A 487 -29.19 2.68 8.92
C HIS A 487 -29.44 2.67 10.43
N GLU A 488 -28.43 2.77 11.25
CA GLU A 488 -28.57 2.83 12.70
C GLU A 488 -29.10 4.20 13.18
N ASP A 489 -28.75 5.27 12.46
CA ASP A 489 -29.11 6.65 12.83
C ASP A 489 -30.42 7.14 12.18
N GLY A 490 -30.97 6.42 11.19
CA GLY A 490 -32.25 6.83 10.57
C GLY A 490 -32.29 6.76 9.04
N ASP A 491 -32.49 7.89 8.35
CA ASP A 491 -32.73 7.92 6.91
C ASP A 491 -31.44 7.68 6.09
N ILE A 492 -31.46 6.70 5.19
CA ILE A 492 -30.37 6.40 4.25
C ILE A 492 -30.39 7.44 3.12
N ALA A 493 -29.26 8.09 2.87
CA ALA A 493 -29.13 9.10 1.83
C ALA A 493 -27.77 9.08 1.11
N GLY A 494 -27.79 9.09 -0.24
CA GLY A 494 -26.61 9.29 -1.07
C GLY A 494 -25.65 8.10 -1.15
N VAL A 495 -26.05 6.92 -0.70
CA VAL A 495 -25.20 5.73 -0.63
C VAL A 495 -25.64 4.61 -1.55
N GLU A 496 -26.79 4.73 -2.19
CA GLU A 496 -27.30 3.69 -3.09
C GLU A 496 -26.88 3.97 -4.54
N PHE A 497 -26.50 2.92 -5.25
CA PHE A 497 -26.09 2.97 -6.65
C PHE A 497 -27.13 2.35 -7.58
N HIS A 498 -27.06 2.74 -8.84
CA HIS A 498 -27.71 2.03 -9.92
C HIS A 498 -27.04 0.65 -10.09
N ASP A 499 -27.82 -0.37 -10.42
CA ASP A 499 -27.29 -1.70 -10.75
C ASP A 499 -26.53 -1.64 -12.09
N THR A 500 -25.24 -1.34 -12.03
CA THR A 500 -24.37 -1.26 -13.19
C THR A 500 -24.04 -2.67 -13.69
N ASP A 501 -24.11 -2.87 -14.99
CA ASP A 501 -23.66 -4.10 -15.64
C ASP A 501 -22.15 -4.04 -15.87
N PHE A 502 -21.38 -4.46 -14.87
CA PHE A 502 -19.92 -4.42 -14.92
C PHE A 502 -19.33 -5.38 -15.96
N VAL A 503 -20.03 -6.46 -16.29
CA VAL A 503 -19.61 -7.39 -17.35
C VAL A 503 -19.65 -6.70 -18.70
N THR A 504 -20.78 -6.06 -19.05
CA THR A 504 -20.88 -5.29 -20.30
C THR A 504 -19.85 -4.16 -20.37
N VAL A 505 -19.52 -3.51 -19.24
CA VAL A 505 -18.48 -2.47 -19.19
C VAL A 505 -17.10 -3.08 -19.47
N ALA A 506 -16.79 -4.22 -18.86
CA ALA A 506 -15.52 -4.93 -19.07
C ALA A 506 -15.34 -5.36 -20.52
N GLU A 507 -16.36 -5.98 -21.12
CA GLU A 507 -16.38 -6.35 -22.54
C GLU A 507 -16.18 -5.13 -23.45
N GLY A 508 -16.76 -3.98 -23.09
CA GLY A 508 -16.56 -2.71 -23.81
C GLY A 508 -15.12 -2.19 -23.78
N PHE A 509 -14.35 -2.54 -22.78
CA PHE A 509 -12.90 -2.26 -22.68
C PHE A 509 -12.04 -3.32 -23.37
N GLY A 510 -12.59 -4.46 -23.75
CA GLY A 510 -11.86 -5.58 -24.36
C GLY A 510 -11.41 -6.64 -23.34
N ALA A 511 -11.94 -6.60 -22.14
CA ALA A 511 -11.82 -7.63 -21.12
C ALA A 511 -12.97 -8.63 -21.21
N ASP A 512 -12.88 -9.75 -20.49
CA ASP A 512 -13.97 -10.69 -20.29
C ASP A 512 -14.57 -10.53 -18.89
N GLY A 513 -15.71 -11.15 -18.62
CA GLY A 513 -16.31 -11.13 -17.29
C GLY A 513 -17.56 -11.97 -17.13
N THR A 514 -17.89 -12.24 -15.88
CA THR A 514 -19.05 -13.05 -15.49
C THR A 514 -19.73 -12.48 -14.24
N ARG A 515 -21.06 -12.44 -14.23
CA ARG A 515 -21.83 -12.13 -13.02
C ARG A 515 -22.14 -13.43 -12.26
N ALA A 516 -21.79 -13.46 -10.97
CA ALA A 516 -22.05 -14.56 -10.05
C ALA A 516 -23.05 -14.15 -8.97
N VAL A 517 -24.10 -14.95 -8.77
CA VAL A 517 -25.15 -14.72 -7.76
C VAL A 517 -25.24 -15.85 -6.72
N THR A 518 -24.51 -16.95 -6.96
CA THR A 518 -24.36 -18.08 -6.05
C THR A 518 -22.90 -18.38 -5.78
N PRO A 519 -22.54 -19.05 -4.66
CA PRO A 519 -21.15 -19.44 -4.39
C PRO A 519 -20.52 -20.30 -5.50
N ASP A 520 -21.25 -21.26 -6.06
CA ASP A 520 -20.76 -22.12 -7.14
C ASP A 520 -20.42 -21.32 -8.42
N GLU A 521 -21.30 -20.36 -8.79
CA GLU A 521 -21.04 -19.46 -9.91
C GLU A 521 -19.80 -18.58 -9.65
N LEU A 522 -19.59 -18.12 -8.41
CA LEU A 522 -18.42 -17.36 -8.03
C LEU A 522 -17.15 -18.21 -8.11
N ALA A 523 -17.18 -19.44 -7.62
CA ALA A 523 -16.06 -20.37 -7.70
C ALA A 523 -15.67 -20.69 -9.16
N ASP A 524 -16.67 -20.85 -10.05
CA ASP A 524 -16.44 -21.06 -11.47
C ASP A 524 -15.85 -19.83 -12.14
N ALA A 525 -16.41 -18.63 -11.87
CA ALA A 525 -15.93 -17.36 -12.41
C ALA A 525 -14.49 -17.02 -11.97
N LEU A 526 -14.13 -17.30 -10.71
CA LEU A 526 -12.76 -17.10 -10.20
C LEU A 526 -11.75 -18.01 -10.90
N ARG A 527 -12.11 -19.28 -11.18
CA ARG A 527 -11.25 -20.20 -11.94
C ARG A 527 -11.12 -19.76 -13.39
N GLU A 528 -12.21 -19.33 -14.02
CA GLU A 528 -12.20 -18.79 -15.38
C GLU A 528 -11.31 -17.55 -15.47
N GLY A 529 -11.43 -16.62 -14.51
CA GLY A 529 -10.59 -15.41 -14.45
C GLY A 529 -9.10 -15.73 -14.28
N LYS A 530 -8.76 -16.70 -13.42
CA LYS A 530 -7.36 -17.13 -13.22
C LYS A 530 -6.76 -17.80 -14.47
N GLU A 531 -7.58 -18.43 -15.30
CA GLU A 531 -7.16 -19.09 -16.54
C GLU A 531 -7.24 -18.18 -17.77
N SER A 532 -7.75 -16.96 -17.63
CA SER A 532 -7.96 -16.02 -18.74
C SER A 532 -6.66 -15.40 -19.24
N ASP A 533 -6.53 -15.26 -20.54
CA ASP A 533 -5.43 -14.53 -21.18
C ASP A 533 -5.70 -13.00 -21.31
N VAL A 534 -6.86 -12.53 -20.86
CA VAL A 534 -7.26 -11.13 -20.85
C VAL A 534 -7.78 -10.73 -19.46
N PRO A 535 -7.81 -9.44 -19.09
CA PRO A 535 -8.39 -9.02 -17.82
C PRO A 535 -9.80 -9.58 -17.64
N PHE A 536 -10.15 -10.05 -16.45
CA PHE A 536 -11.43 -10.70 -16.19
C PHE A 536 -12.17 -10.04 -15.03
N VAL A 537 -13.42 -9.64 -15.23
CA VAL A 537 -14.25 -9.00 -14.20
C VAL A 537 -15.30 -9.95 -13.67
N VAL A 538 -15.23 -10.27 -12.38
CA VAL A 538 -16.25 -11.06 -11.66
C VAL A 538 -17.18 -10.11 -10.91
N ASP A 539 -18.40 -9.92 -11.38
CA ASP A 539 -19.45 -9.17 -10.68
C ASP A 539 -20.15 -10.08 -9.68
N ALA A 540 -19.62 -10.17 -8.46
CA ALA A 540 -20.12 -11.02 -7.39
C ALA A 540 -21.22 -10.31 -6.61
N ARG A 541 -22.48 -10.77 -6.74
CA ARG A 541 -23.64 -10.22 -6.02
C ARG A 541 -23.63 -10.71 -4.58
N ILE A 542 -23.30 -9.79 -3.66
CA ILE A 542 -23.27 -10.12 -2.24
C ILE A 542 -24.51 -9.62 -1.49
N ASP A 543 -24.76 -10.23 -0.33
CA ASP A 543 -25.84 -9.83 0.56
C ASP A 543 -25.56 -8.44 1.16
N ARG A 544 -26.37 -7.46 0.78
CA ARG A 544 -26.25 -6.06 1.21
C ARG A 544 -26.65 -5.83 2.67
N ASP A 545 -27.38 -6.76 3.27
CA ASP A 545 -27.85 -6.65 4.65
C ASP A 545 -26.93 -7.44 5.61
N GLU A 546 -25.82 -8.01 5.10
CA GLU A 546 -24.79 -8.60 5.95
C GLU A 546 -24.02 -7.50 6.68
N GLU A 547 -24.09 -7.55 8.00
CA GLU A 547 -23.44 -6.57 8.85
C GLU A 547 -21.90 -6.67 8.77
N MET A 548 -21.23 -5.55 9.04
CA MET A 548 -19.79 -5.53 9.27
C MET A 548 -19.42 -6.52 10.36
N VAL A 549 -18.15 -6.94 10.36
CA VAL A 549 -17.62 -7.82 11.40
C VAL A 549 -17.94 -7.25 12.78
N GLU A 550 -18.52 -8.05 13.67
CA GLU A 550 -19.06 -7.66 14.98
C GLU A 550 -18.06 -6.87 15.84
N GLN A 551 -16.77 -7.22 15.77
CA GLN A 551 -15.70 -6.48 16.47
C GLN A 551 -15.54 -5.05 15.98
N LEU A 552 -15.71 -4.81 14.69
CA LEU A 552 -15.61 -3.48 14.13
C LEU A 552 -16.79 -2.63 14.59
N GLN A 553 -17.99 -3.17 14.58
CA GLN A 553 -19.18 -2.48 15.09
C GLN A 553 -18.98 -2.11 16.56
N SER A 554 -18.63 -3.07 17.40
CA SER A 554 -18.46 -2.83 18.84
C SER A 554 -17.34 -1.83 19.16
N SER A 555 -16.20 -1.86 18.44
CA SER A 555 -15.08 -0.95 18.68
C SER A 555 -15.29 0.43 18.06
N PHE A 556 -15.86 0.50 16.88
CA PHE A 556 -16.11 1.77 16.20
C PHE A 556 -17.23 2.57 16.90
N TYR A 557 -18.36 1.93 17.22
CA TYR A 557 -19.49 2.58 17.89
C TYR A 557 -19.23 2.89 19.35
N ALA A 558 -18.53 2.03 20.08
CA ALA A 558 -18.17 2.29 21.47
C ALA A 558 -17.23 3.52 21.63
N ASN A 559 -16.42 3.81 20.63
CA ASN A 559 -15.40 4.89 20.72
C ASN A 559 -15.75 6.12 19.88
N VAL A 560 -16.54 6.00 18.82
CA VAL A 560 -17.01 7.16 18.02
C VAL A 560 -18.40 7.61 18.49
N GLY A 561 -19.28 6.70 18.91
CA GLY A 561 -20.60 7.02 19.49
C GLY A 561 -20.55 7.64 20.88
N GLY A 562 -19.55 7.29 21.71
CA GLY A 562 -19.36 7.88 23.05
C GLY A 562 -18.90 9.35 23.08
N LEU A 563 -18.70 9.98 21.93
CA LEU A 563 -18.46 11.42 21.82
C LEU A 563 -19.76 12.25 21.82
N HIS A 564 -20.92 11.61 21.94
CA HIS A 564 -22.25 12.26 21.93
C HIS A 564 -23.06 12.06 23.22
N GLU A 565 -22.49 11.50 24.31
CA GLU A 565 -23.09 11.53 25.64
C GLU A 565 -22.42 12.55 26.56
#